data_492ff3e49ef042b4f8f606339eccd168
#
_entry.id   492ff3e49ef042b4f8f606339eccd168
#
_cell.length_a   1.000
_cell.length_b   1.000
_cell.length_c   1.000
_cell.angle_alpha   90.00
_cell.angle_beta   90.00
_cell.angle_gamma   90.00
#
_symmetry.space_group_name_H-M   'P 1'
#
loop_
_entity.id
_entity.type
_entity.pdbx_description
1 polymer ?
#
loop_
_entity_poly.entity_id
_entity_poly.type
_entity_poly.pdbx_seq_one_letter_code
_entity_poly.pdbx_strand_id
1 'polypeptide(L)'
;TINIGVPSQMLNNRADIRQAERELQAAGLEIQVARARFYPSLVLNAGVGYSAFNPRYLFITPESLVYNAVGELVAPVINRRAIKADYLNANARQMQAVYKYQRTVLNAFTEVVNRINKVENYGKSVEIKKQQLRALEESVYVATKLFQNARAEYVDVLLAQRDLQDAKVVLIETKQQQLAAIVNTYQALGGGGVIPTYDYGRVTITDEQYVPPMLEEDASPAVDGVVPPMLKEE
;
A
#
# COMPACT_ATOMS: atom_id res chain seq x y z
N THR A 1 -20.77 9.85 1.86
CA THR A 1 -20.68 9.20 0.53
C THR A 1 -19.23 9.10 0.16
N ILE A 2 -18.71 7.87 0.14
CA ILE A 2 -17.34 7.62 -0.34
C ILE A 2 -17.34 7.91 -1.84
N ASN A 3 -16.66 8.97 -2.22
CA ASN A 3 -16.47 9.30 -3.64
C ASN A 3 -15.55 8.22 -4.22
N ILE A 4 -16.13 7.28 -4.96
CA ILE A 4 -15.39 6.16 -5.56
C ILE A 4 -14.50 6.78 -6.64
N GLY A 5 -13.22 6.94 -6.32
CA GLY A 5 -12.24 7.44 -7.27
C GLY A 5 -12.27 6.61 -8.55
N VAL A 6 -12.04 7.27 -9.68
CA VAL A 6 -12.08 6.65 -11.01
C VAL A 6 -11.10 5.48 -11.05
N PRO A 7 -11.44 4.34 -11.67
CA PRO A 7 -10.55 3.17 -11.79
C PRO A 7 -9.14 3.48 -12.29
N SER A 8 -8.98 4.54 -13.10
CA SER A 8 -7.68 5.01 -13.60
C SER A 8 -6.74 5.52 -12.50
N GLN A 9 -7.25 6.16 -11.45
CA GLN A 9 -6.42 6.62 -10.32
C GLN A 9 -5.87 5.44 -9.51
N MET A 10 -6.66 4.39 -9.36
CA MET A 10 -6.24 3.15 -8.71
C MET A 10 -5.05 2.50 -9.45
N LEU A 11 -5.08 2.49 -10.78
CA LEU A 11 -4.00 1.91 -11.60
C LEU A 11 -2.65 2.62 -11.36
N ASN A 12 -2.68 3.94 -11.20
CA ASN A 12 -1.46 4.73 -11.03
C ASN A 12 -0.90 4.70 -9.60
N ASN A 13 -1.77 4.53 -8.60
CA ASN A 13 -1.39 4.69 -7.19
C ASN A 13 -1.03 3.37 -6.49
N ARG A 14 -1.53 2.23 -6.97
CA ARG A 14 -1.27 0.94 -6.34
C ARG A 14 0.14 0.41 -6.68
N ALA A 15 0.89 0.07 -5.63
CA ALA A 15 2.26 -0.42 -5.77
C ALA A 15 2.35 -1.80 -6.45
N ASP A 16 1.37 -2.70 -6.21
CA ASP A 16 1.32 -4.03 -6.80
C ASP A 16 1.08 -3.98 -8.32
N ILE A 17 0.21 -3.07 -8.79
CA ILE A 17 -0.03 -2.86 -10.22
C ILE A 17 1.21 -2.28 -10.90
N ARG A 18 1.83 -1.27 -10.28
CA ARG A 18 3.08 -0.67 -10.78
C ARG A 18 4.24 -1.69 -10.82
N GLN A 19 4.32 -2.57 -9.84
CA GLN A 19 5.29 -3.66 -9.86
C GLN A 19 5.04 -4.59 -11.04
N ALA A 20 3.81 -5.06 -11.23
CA ALA A 20 3.45 -5.96 -12.32
C ALA A 20 3.68 -5.32 -13.70
N GLU A 21 3.44 -4.00 -13.83
CA GLU A 21 3.74 -3.24 -15.04
C GLU A 21 5.24 -3.21 -15.33
N ARG A 22 6.08 -2.96 -14.32
CA ARG A 22 7.54 -2.97 -14.49
C ARG A 22 8.08 -4.36 -14.81
N GLU A 23 7.51 -5.40 -14.23
CA GLU A 23 7.85 -6.79 -14.57
C GLU A 23 7.49 -7.11 -16.03
N LEU A 24 6.36 -6.58 -16.52
CA LEU A 24 5.97 -6.72 -17.93
C LEU A 24 6.94 -5.98 -18.86
N GLN A 25 7.35 -4.76 -18.50
CA GLN A 25 8.35 -3.99 -19.25
C GLN A 25 9.70 -4.72 -19.27
N ALA A 26 10.15 -5.27 -18.14
CA ALA A 26 11.38 -6.04 -18.04
C ALA A 26 11.33 -7.30 -18.94
N ALA A 27 10.22 -8.03 -18.93
CA ALA A 27 10.05 -9.19 -19.81
C ALA A 27 10.07 -8.81 -21.30
N GLY A 28 9.58 -7.62 -21.68
CA GLY A 28 9.70 -7.08 -23.01
C GLY A 28 11.15 -6.78 -23.42
N LEU A 29 11.96 -6.25 -22.49
CA LEU A 29 13.39 -6.02 -22.70
C LEU A 29 14.18 -7.35 -22.80
N GLU A 30 13.79 -8.38 -22.03
CA GLU A 30 14.43 -9.70 -22.13
C GLU A 30 14.34 -10.30 -23.53
N ILE A 31 13.24 -10.06 -24.27
CA ILE A 31 13.12 -10.49 -25.67
C ILE A 31 14.14 -9.76 -26.54
N GLN A 32 14.35 -8.45 -26.33
CA GLN A 32 15.35 -7.67 -27.08
C GLN A 32 16.76 -8.20 -26.78
N VAL A 33 17.05 -8.52 -25.52
CA VAL A 33 18.33 -9.14 -25.12
C VAL A 33 18.50 -10.52 -25.78
N ALA A 34 17.46 -11.35 -25.75
CA ALA A 34 17.50 -12.68 -26.40
C ALA A 34 17.69 -12.55 -27.92
N ARG A 35 17.10 -11.54 -28.55
CA ARG A 35 17.32 -11.24 -29.99
C ARG A 35 18.75 -10.76 -30.24
N ALA A 36 19.32 -9.93 -29.37
CA ALA A 36 20.68 -9.43 -29.52
C ALA A 36 21.74 -10.56 -29.50
N ARG A 37 21.47 -11.66 -28.81
CA ARG A 37 22.35 -12.84 -28.77
C ARG A 37 22.54 -13.55 -30.14
N PHE A 38 21.70 -13.25 -31.13
CA PHE A 38 21.91 -13.75 -32.50
C PHE A 38 23.01 -13.01 -33.25
N TYR A 39 23.38 -11.79 -32.79
CA TYR A 39 24.40 -10.96 -33.40
C TYR A 39 25.77 -11.24 -32.78
N PRO A 40 26.89 -10.97 -33.52
CA PRO A 40 28.21 -11.03 -32.97
C PRO A 40 28.40 -10.03 -31.83
N SER A 41 29.10 -10.43 -30.78
CA SER A 41 29.50 -9.54 -29.70
C SER A 41 30.96 -9.09 -29.89
N LEU A 42 31.21 -7.80 -29.73
CA LEU A 42 32.53 -7.22 -29.71
C LEU A 42 32.94 -6.97 -28.25
N VAL A 43 34.00 -7.61 -27.82
CA VAL A 43 34.58 -7.42 -26.49
C VAL A 43 35.92 -6.67 -26.67
N LEU A 44 36.04 -5.51 -26.03
CA LEU A 44 37.27 -4.72 -26.03
C LEU A 44 37.87 -4.77 -24.61
N ASN A 45 39.10 -5.25 -24.53
CA ASN A 45 39.87 -5.29 -23.29
C ASN A 45 41.05 -4.34 -23.46
N ALA A 46 41.15 -3.34 -22.58
CA ALA A 46 42.27 -2.43 -22.52
C ALA A 46 42.81 -2.37 -21.09
N GLY A 47 44.09 -2.43 -20.95
CA GLY A 47 44.76 -2.33 -19.66
C GLY A 47 46.01 -1.50 -19.75
N VAL A 48 46.27 -0.73 -18.70
CA VAL A 48 47.52 0.03 -18.50
C VAL A 48 48.02 -0.32 -17.12
N GLY A 49 49.32 -0.60 -17.01
CA GLY A 49 49.90 -0.97 -15.75
C GLY A 49 51.43 -0.81 -15.76
N TYR A 50 52.04 -1.09 -14.65
CA TYR A 50 53.49 -1.16 -14.50
C TYR A 50 53.89 -2.62 -14.31
N SER A 51 54.95 -3.04 -15.05
CA SER A 51 55.52 -4.38 -14.92
C SER A 51 57.03 -4.25 -14.96
N ALA A 52 57.76 -4.80 -13.98
CA ALA A 52 59.22 -4.85 -13.95
C ALA A 52 59.66 -6.16 -13.33
N PHE A 53 60.80 -6.70 -13.82
CA PHE A 53 61.42 -7.91 -13.28
C PHE A 53 62.00 -7.68 -11.88
N ASN A 54 62.45 -6.46 -11.58
CA ASN A 54 62.99 -6.06 -10.28
C ASN A 54 62.09 -4.96 -9.67
N PRO A 55 61.62 -5.08 -8.41
CA PRO A 55 60.79 -4.10 -7.75
C PRO A 55 61.33 -2.67 -7.74
N ARG A 56 62.63 -2.48 -7.79
CA ARG A 56 63.28 -1.17 -7.84
C ARG A 56 62.95 -0.36 -9.10
N TYR A 57 62.61 -1.05 -10.19
CA TYR A 57 62.32 -0.43 -11.50
C TYR A 57 60.83 -0.34 -11.79
N LEU A 58 59.99 -0.78 -10.85
CA LEU A 58 58.53 -0.87 -11.07
C LEU A 58 57.88 0.48 -11.41
N PHE A 59 58.38 1.56 -10.86
CA PHE A 59 57.82 2.91 -11.09
C PHE A 59 58.68 3.80 -11.97
N ILE A 60 59.68 3.24 -12.68
CA ILE A 60 60.48 4.00 -13.59
C ILE A 60 59.82 4.01 -14.98
N THR A 61 59.30 5.17 -15.38
CA THR A 61 58.73 5.40 -16.71
C THR A 61 59.80 5.94 -17.66
N PRO A 62 59.85 5.49 -18.96
CA PRO A 62 58.86 4.63 -19.64
C PRO A 62 59.12 3.12 -19.55
N GLU A 63 60.23 2.64 -18.94
CA GLU A 63 60.70 1.26 -19.04
C GLU A 63 59.78 0.22 -18.43
N SER A 64 59.01 0.60 -17.40
CA SER A 64 58.07 -0.30 -16.71
C SER A 64 56.59 -0.16 -17.13
N LEU A 65 56.30 0.83 -17.99
CA LEU A 65 54.92 1.06 -18.46
C LEU A 65 54.53 0.03 -19.50
N VAL A 66 53.49 -0.76 -19.16
CA VAL A 66 52.89 -1.74 -20.04
C VAL A 66 51.45 -1.33 -20.37
N TYR A 67 51.11 -1.36 -21.64
CA TYR A 67 49.76 -1.18 -22.11
C TYR A 67 49.38 -2.31 -23.06
N ASN A 68 48.12 -2.71 -22.98
CA ASN A 68 47.54 -3.65 -23.92
C ASN A 68 46.15 -3.18 -24.34
N ALA A 69 45.80 -3.45 -25.58
CA ALA A 69 44.45 -3.28 -26.10
C ALA A 69 44.16 -4.48 -27.04
N VAL A 70 43.15 -5.25 -26.69
CA VAL A 70 42.73 -6.43 -27.46
C VAL A 70 41.25 -6.32 -27.78
N GLY A 71 40.89 -6.47 -29.04
CA GLY A 71 39.53 -6.58 -29.53
C GLY A 71 39.24 -8.03 -29.92
N GLU A 72 38.15 -8.59 -29.39
CA GLU A 72 37.68 -9.92 -29.70
C GLU A 72 36.27 -9.88 -30.28
N LEU A 73 36.04 -10.46 -31.46
CA LEU A 73 34.72 -10.58 -32.07
C LEU A 73 34.26 -12.03 -31.95
N VAL A 74 33.21 -12.29 -31.18
CA VAL A 74 32.64 -13.60 -30.95
C VAL A 74 31.28 -13.70 -31.64
N ALA A 75 31.15 -14.63 -32.60
CA ALA A 75 29.91 -14.89 -33.29
C ALA A 75 29.40 -16.34 -33.00
N PRO A 76 28.16 -16.50 -32.54
CA PRO A 76 27.60 -17.80 -32.24
C PRO A 76 27.20 -18.55 -33.53
N VAL A 77 28.05 -19.40 -34.05
CA VAL A 77 27.78 -20.16 -35.30
C VAL A 77 27.15 -21.54 -34.99
N ILE A 78 27.64 -22.24 -33.99
CA ILE A 78 27.27 -23.63 -33.69
C ILE A 78 26.05 -23.69 -32.75
N ASN A 79 25.88 -22.73 -31.87
CA ASN A 79 24.87 -22.76 -30.78
C ASN A 79 23.54 -22.04 -31.12
N ARG A 80 23.23 -21.87 -32.39
CA ARG A 80 22.02 -21.15 -32.86
C ARG A 80 20.72 -21.76 -32.38
N ARG A 81 20.66 -23.09 -32.19
CA ARG A 81 19.46 -23.78 -31.69
C ARG A 81 19.16 -23.42 -30.21
N ALA A 82 20.18 -23.33 -29.38
CA ALA A 82 20.04 -22.91 -27.98
C ALA A 82 19.58 -21.42 -27.89
N ILE A 83 20.19 -20.55 -28.69
CA ILE A 83 19.77 -19.12 -28.74
C ILE A 83 18.32 -19.00 -29.22
N LYS A 84 17.89 -19.83 -30.20
CA LYS A 84 16.46 -19.84 -30.61
C LYS A 84 15.55 -20.33 -29.48
N ALA A 85 15.97 -21.32 -28.70
CA ALA A 85 15.20 -21.79 -27.53
C ALA A 85 15.10 -20.67 -26.46
N ASP A 86 16.19 -19.95 -26.17
CA ASP A 86 16.20 -18.83 -25.26
C ASP A 86 15.23 -17.70 -25.73
N TYR A 87 15.22 -17.40 -27.03
CA TYR A 87 14.30 -16.42 -27.60
C TYR A 87 12.82 -16.85 -27.46
N LEU A 88 12.51 -18.14 -27.74
CA LEU A 88 11.16 -18.65 -27.56
C LEU A 88 10.74 -18.66 -26.09
N ASN A 89 11.67 -18.98 -25.19
CA ASN A 89 11.43 -18.90 -23.74
C ASN A 89 11.18 -17.46 -23.28
N ALA A 90 11.93 -16.49 -23.79
CA ALA A 90 11.70 -15.07 -23.48
C ALA A 90 10.32 -14.60 -23.94
N ASN A 91 9.87 -14.99 -25.13
CA ASN A 91 8.51 -14.73 -25.61
C ASN A 91 7.44 -15.35 -24.70
N ALA A 92 7.64 -16.61 -24.28
CA ALA A 92 6.71 -17.28 -23.37
C ALA A 92 6.64 -16.57 -22.00
N ARG A 93 7.79 -16.13 -21.48
CA ARG A 93 7.86 -15.35 -20.23
C ARG A 93 7.14 -13.99 -20.35
N GLN A 94 7.27 -13.31 -21.50
CA GLN A 94 6.53 -12.08 -21.73
C GLN A 94 5.02 -12.34 -21.70
N MET A 95 4.55 -13.41 -22.33
CA MET A 95 3.14 -13.79 -22.33
C MET A 95 2.65 -14.10 -20.91
N GLN A 96 3.45 -14.80 -20.11
CA GLN A 96 3.17 -15.01 -18.68
C GLN A 96 3.09 -13.69 -17.91
N ALA A 97 3.98 -12.74 -18.17
CA ALA A 97 3.96 -11.42 -17.52
C ALA A 97 2.71 -10.61 -17.88
N VAL A 98 2.21 -10.71 -19.14
CA VAL A 98 0.94 -10.10 -19.56
C VAL A 98 -0.22 -10.66 -18.75
N TYR A 99 -0.33 -11.99 -18.66
CA TYR A 99 -1.40 -12.63 -17.89
C TYR A 99 -1.29 -12.32 -16.38
N LYS A 100 -0.07 -12.25 -15.84
CA LYS A 100 0.17 -11.83 -14.45
C LYS A 100 -0.31 -10.41 -14.20
N TYR A 101 0.02 -9.49 -15.09
CA TYR A 101 -0.45 -8.10 -15.02
C TYR A 101 -1.99 -8.02 -15.04
N GLN A 102 -2.63 -8.68 -16.02
CA GLN A 102 -4.10 -8.71 -16.12
C GLN A 102 -4.75 -9.27 -14.85
N ARG A 103 -4.20 -10.36 -14.32
CA ARG A 103 -4.67 -10.96 -13.06
C ARG A 103 -4.51 -10.01 -11.88
N THR A 104 -3.40 -9.30 -11.78
CA THR A 104 -3.15 -8.32 -10.71
C THR A 104 -4.16 -7.19 -10.77
N VAL A 105 -4.43 -6.63 -11.96
CA VAL A 105 -5.44 -5.59 -12.16
C VAL A 105 -6.84 -6.07 -11.79
N LEU A 106 -7.22 -7.27 -12.23
CA LEU A 106 -8.54 -7.84 -11.91
C LEU A 106 -8.71 -8.09 -10.41
N ASN A 107 -7.69 -8.63 -9.75
CA ASN A 107 -7.69 -8.86 -8.31
C ASN A 107 -7.80 -7.54 -7.54
N ALA A 108 -7.05 -6.52 -7.94
CA ALA A 108 -7.09 -5.20 -7.35
C ALA A 108 -8.48 -4.57 -7.47
N PHE A 109 -9.11 -4.67 -8.63
CA PHE A 109 -10.48 -4.19 -8.86
C PHE A 109 -11.48 -4.92 -7.95
N THR A 110 -11.43 -6.25 -7.94
CA THR A 110 -12.32 -7.08 -7.11
C THR A 110 -12.13 -6.77 -5.62
N GLU A 111 -10.90 -6.56 -5.18
CA GLU A 111 -10.59 -6.17 -3.81
C GLU A 111 -11.26 -4.85 -3.44
N VAL A 112 -11.12 -3.82 -4.27
CA VAL A 112 -11.72 -2.50 -4.03
C VAL A 112 -13.24 -2.60 -3.95
N VAL A 113 -13.89 -3.28 -4.89
CA VAL A 113 -15.34 -3.48 -4.88
C VAL A 113 -15.81 -4.18 -3.60
N ASN A 114 -15.11 -5.24 -3.20
CA ASN A 114 -15.43 -5.97 -1.96
C ASN A 114 -15.27 -5.10 -0.71
N ARG A 115 -14.24 -4.24 -0.66
CA ARG A 115 -14.02 -3.34 0.48
C ARG A 115 -15.07 -2.25 0.55
N ILE A 116 -15.49 -1.69 -0.58
CA ILE A 116 -16.58 -0.70 -0.65
C ILE A 116 -17.88 -1.31 -0.16
N ASN A 117 -18.25 -2.49 -0.67
CA ASN A 117 -19.46 -3.21 -0.22
C ASN A 117 -19.41 -3.50 1.29
N LYS A 118 -18.22 -3.80 1.82
CA LYS A 118 -18.02 -4.04 3.25
C LYS A 118 -18.29 -2.78 4.09
N VAL A 119 -17.84 -1.61 3.65
CA VAL A 119 -18.12 -0.32 4.31
C VAL A 119 -19.63 -0.04 4.31
N GLU A 120 -20.29 -0.22 3.18
CA GLU A 120 -21.74 -0.02 3.08
C GLU A 120 -22.50 -0.97 4.01
N ASN A 121 -22.15 -2.26 4.02
CA ASN A 121 -22.78 -3.26 4.87
C ASN A 121 -22.60 -2.96 6.36
N TYR A 122 -21.40 -2.53 6.78
CA TYR A 122 -21.19 -2.11 8.17
C TYR A 122 -21.98 -0.83 8.49
N GLY A 123 -22.12 0.11 7.55
CA GLY A 123 -22.97 1.28 7.72
C GLY A 123 -24.43 0.90 8.03
N LYS A 124 -24.99 -0.02 7.25
CA LYS A 124 -26.34 -0.55 7.47
C LYS A 124 -26.43 -1.29 8.82
N SER A 125 -25.42 -2.08 9.16
CA SER A 125 -25.37 -2.82 10.43
C SER A 125 -25.36 -1.89 11.63
N VAL A 126 -24.56 -0.81 11.59
CA VAL A 126 -24.52 0.19 12.67
C VAL A 126 -25.89 0.84 12.87
N GLU A 127 -26.62 1.16 11.80
CA GLU A 127 -27.95 1.76 11.92
C GLU A 127 -28.97 0.81 12.54
N ILE A 128 -28.96 -0.46 12.13
CA ILE A 128 -29.82 -1.49 12.73
C ILE A 128 -29.47 -1.69 14.22
N LYS A 129 -28.18 -1.70 14.58
CA LYS A 129 -27.73 -1.82 15.98
C LYS A 129 -28.14 -0.64 16.83
N LYS A 130 -28.14 0.57 16.28
CA LYS A 130 -28.69 1.77 16.99
C LYS A 130 -30.20 1.62 17.25
N GLN A 131 -30.95 1.12 16.28
CA GLN A 131 -32.38 0.90 16.49
C GLN A 131 -32.62 -0.18 17.56
N GLN A 132 -31.87 -1.29 17.53
CA GLN A 132 -31.89 -2.31 18.56
C GLN A 132 -31.60 -1.73 19.96
N LEU A 133 -30.57 -0.88 20.05
CA LEU A 133 -30.21 -0.25 21.32
C LEU A 133 -31.34 0.59 21.90
N ARG A 134 -32.02 1.41 21.09
CA ARG A 134 -33.16 2.22 21.52
C ARG A 134 -34.32 1.34 22.05
N ALA A 135 -34.61 0.23 21.37
CA ALA A 135 -35.65 -0.70 21.81
C ALA A 135 -35.28 -1.35 23.17
N LEU A 136 -34.00 -1.68 23.38
CA LEU A 136 -33.54 -2.23 24.65
C LEU A 136 -33.53 -1.19 25.78
N GLU A 137 -33.22 0.07 25.49
CA GLU A 137 -33.34 1.17 26.46
C GLU A 137 -34.78 1.34 26.91
N GLU A 138 -35.74 1.26 25.99
CA GLU A 138 -37.18 1.28 26.31
C GLU A 138 -37.57 0.05 27.12
N SER A 139 -37.07 -1.14 26.77
CA SER A 139 -37.31 -2.39 27.52
C SER A 139 -36.87 -2.26 28.98
N VAL A 140 -35.68 -1.73 29.24
CA VAL A 140 -35.18 -1.48 30.63
C VAL A 140 -36.09 -0.51 31.36
N TYR A 141 -36.56 0.55 30.68
CA TYR A 141 -37.47 1.51 31.29
C TYR A 141 -38.79 0.85 31.69
N VAL A 142 -39.40 0.06 30.79
CA VAL A 142 -40.65 -0.66 31.03
C VAL A 142 -40.47 -1.69 32.15
N ALA A 143 -39.42 -2.52 32.12
CA ALA A 143 -39.15 -3.52 33.16
C ALA A 143 -38.99 -2.86 34.54
N THR A 144 -38.30 -1.72 34.62
CA THR A 144 -38.13 -0.95 35.88
C THR A 144 -39.49 -0.44 36.37
N LYS A 145 -40.35 0.08 35.49
CA LYS A 145 -41.71 0.53 35.84
C LYS A 145 -42.61 -0.61 36.33
N LEU A 146 -42.56 -1.77 35.67
CA LEU A 146 -43.28 -2.95 36.11
C LEU A 146 -42.84 -3.43 37.48
N PHE A 147 -41.53 -3.47 37.74
CA PHE A 147 -41.00 -3.79 39.05
C PHE A 147 -41.47 -2.82 40.14
N GLN A 148 -41.39 -1.51 39.88
CA GLN A 148 -41.90 -0.49 40.81
C GLN A 148 -43.39 -0.66 41.18
N ASN A 149 -44.18 -1.20 40.25
CA ASN A 149 -45.60 -1.47 40.45
C ASN A 149 -45.89 -2.92 40.93
N ALA A 150 -44.86 -3.63 41.40
CA ALA A 150 -44.96 -5.02 41.84
C ALA A 150 -45.54 -6.00 40.83
N ARG A 151 -45.30 -5.74 39.52
CA ARG A 151 -45.83 -6.57 38.39
C ARG A 151 -44.73 -7.35 37.66
N ALA A 152 -43.46 -7.22 38.07
CA ALA A 152 -42.32 -7.95 37.55
C ALA A 152 -41.30 -8.20 38.68
N GLU A 153 -40.48 -9.22 38.50
CA GLU A 153 -39.38 -9.53 39.43
C GLU A 153 -38.16 -8.66 39.16
N TYR A 154 -37.29 -8.49 40.17
CA TYR A 154 -36.03 -7.71 40.02
C TYR A 154 -35.08 -8.36 39.03
N VAL A 155 -35.15 -9.70 38.90
CA VAL A 155 -34.36 -10.45 37.93
C VAL A 155 -34.66 -10.01 36.49
N ASP A 156 -35.91 -9.67 36.17
CA ASP A 156 -36.32 -9.20 34.82
C ASP A 156 -35.62 -7.86 34.50
N VAL A 157 -35.50 -6.97 35.49
CA VAL A 157 -34.78 -5.68 35.31
C VAL A 157 -33.29 -5.92 35.07
N LEU A 158 -32.66 -6.86 35.84
CA LEU A 158 -31.27 -7.19 35.66
C LEU A 158 -30.97 -7.82 34.29
N LEU A 159 -31.83 -8.71 33.84
CA LEU A 159 -31.72 -9.31 32.49
C LEU A 159 -31.81 -8.22 31.39
N ALA A 160 -32.81 -7.34 31.47
CA ALA A 160 -32.95 -6.26 30.52
C ALA A 160 -31.74 -5.29 30.52
N GLN A 161 -31.17 -4.99 31.70
CA GLN A 161 -29.95 -4.20 31.83
C GLN A 161 -28.72 -4.90 31.22
N ARG A 162 -28.58 -6.22 31.44
CA ARG A 162 -27.51 -7.01 30.85
C ARG A 162 -27.60 -6.99 29.32
N ASP A 163 -28.79 -7.25 28.78
CA ASP A 163 -29.02 -7.26 27.33
C ASP A 163 -28.71 -5.90 26.69
N LEU A 164 -29.06 -4.81 27.40
CA LEU A 164 -28.69 -3.45 26.98
C LEU A 164 -27.17 -3.23 26.97
N GLN A 165 -26.43 -3.70 27.99
CA GLN A 165 -24.98 -3.58 28.01
C GLN A 165 -24.31 -4.40 26.92
N ASP A 166 -24.76 -5.62 26.69
CA ASP A 166 -24.26 -6.48 25.62
C ASP A 166 -24.50 -5.82 24.25
N ALA A 167 -25.67 -5.22 24.03
CA ALA A 167 -25.95 -4.49 22.80
C ALA A 167 -25.08 -3.24 22.60
N LYS A 168 -24.74 -2.52 23.68
CA LYS A 168 -23.80 -1.39 23.63
C LYS A 168 -22.42 -1.83 23.19
N VAL A 169 -21.88 -2.92 23.74
CA VAL A 169 -20.59 -3.48 23.36
C VAL A 169 -20.57 -3.86 21.89
N VAL A 170 -21.61 -4.60 21.43
CA VAL A 170 -21.72 -5.01 20.01
C VAL A 170 -21.82 -3.81 19.08
N LEU A 171 -22.50 -2.74 19.46
CA LEU A 171 -22.56 -1.50 18.66
C LEU A 171 -21.18 -0.85 18.52
N ILE A 172 -20.42 -0.77 19.62
CA ILE A 172 -19.06 -0.22 19.61
C ILE A 172 -18.15 -1.04 18.71
N GLU A 173 -18.17 -2.37 18.83
CA GLU A 173 -17.40 -3.27 17.98
C GLU A 173 -17.76 -3.12 16.48
N THR A 174 -19.07 -3.05 16.18
CA THR A 174 -19.52 -2.86 14.80
C THR A 174 -19.06 -1.53 14.23
N LYS A 175 -19.06 -0.46 15.04
CA LYS A 175 -18.56 0.86 14.66
C LYS A 175 -17.05 0.86 14.43
N GLN A 176 -16.29 0.17 15.29
CA GLN A 176 -14.85 -0.04 15.09
C GLN A 176 -14.57 -0.76 13.77
N GLN A 177 -15.33 -1.83 13.48
CA GLN A 177 -15.19 -2.58 12.22
C GLN A 177 -15.53 -1.72 11.00
N GLN A 178 -16.52 -0.83 11.09
CA GLN A 178 -16.85 0.15 10.03
C GLN A 178 -15.66 1.08 9.77
N LEU A 179 -15.08 1.66 10.81
CA LEU A 179 -13.92 2.55 10.68
C LEU A 179 -12.72 1.81 10.08
N ALA A 180 -12.44 0.62 10.55
CA ALA A 180 -11.38 -0.23 9.99
C ALA A 180 -11.62 -0.55 8.50
N ALA A 181 -12.89 -0.80 8.11
CA ALA A 181 -13.24 -1.03 6.70
C ALA A 181 -12.99 0.21 5.84
N ILE A 182 -13.26 1.42 6.35
CA ILE A 182 -12.99 2.69 5.67
C ILE A 182 -11.49 2.86 5.42
N VAL A 183 -10.65 2.67 6.46
CA VAL A 183 -9.18 2.75 6.34
C VAL A 183 -8.65 1.73 5.34
N ASN A 184 -9.13 0.48 5.43
CA ASN A 184 -8.74 -0.57 4.50
C ASN A 184 -9.15 -0.29 3.05
N THR A 185 -10.28 0.39 2.84
CA THR A 185 -10.73 0.82 1.50
C THR A 185 -9.80 1.89 0.96
N TYR A 186 -9.42 2.87 1.80
CA TYR A 186 -8.45 3.90 1.44
C TYR A 186 -7.10 3.30 1.02
N GLN A 187 -6.58 2.32 1.77
CA GLN A 187 -5.37 1.59 1.42
C GLN A 187 -5.50 0.84 0.08
N ALA A 188 -6.64 0.18 -0.14
CA ALA A 188 -6.88 -0.56 -1.38
C ALA A 188 -6.97 0.33 -2.62
N LEU A 189 -7.34 1.59 -2.46
CA LEU A 189 -7.32 2.60 -3.52
C LEU A 189 -5.91 3.15 -3.81
N GLY A 190 -4.89 2.70 -3.06
CA GLY A 190 -3.53 3.21 -3.17
C GLY A 190 -3.28 4.47 -2.35
N GLY A 191 -4.19 4.81 -1.41
CA GLY A 191 -4.01 5.90 -0.47
C GLY A 191 -2.92 5.59 0.56
N GLY A 192 -2.15 6.61 0.94
CA GLY A 192 -1.08 6.49 1.95
C GLY A 192 0.31 6.20 1.39
N GLY A 193 0.45 6.02 0.09
CA GLY A 193 1.76 5.97 -0.56
C GLY A 193 2.26 7.38 -0.87
N VAL A 194 2.96 8.01 0.03
CA VAL A 194 3.87 9.10 -0.37
C VAL A 194 4.92 8.43 -1.26
N ILE A 195 4.84 8.66 -2.57
CA ILE A 195 5.89 8.25 -3.48
C ILE A 195 7.00 9.30 -3.30
N PRO A 196 8.13 8.96 -2.66
CA PRO A 196 9.27 9.84 -2.77
C PRO A 196 9.66 9.85 -4.26
N THR A 197 9.42 10.96 -4.94
CA THR A 197 10.05 11.25 -6.22
C THR A 197 11.54 11.36 -5.90
N TYR A 198 12.28 10.27 -6.11
CA TYR A 198 13.73 10.33 -6.12
C TYR A 198 14.15 11.11 -7.36
N ASP A 199 14.25 12.41 -7.20
CA ASP A 199 15.03 13.23 -8.12
C ASP A 199 16.50 12.99 -7.76
N TYR A 200 17.28 12.48 -8.71
CA TYR A 200 18.70 12.26 -8.57
C TYR A 200 19.45 13.60 -8.47
N GLY A 201 19.16 14.40 -7.48
CA GLY A 201 19.83 15.67 -7.28
C GLY A 201 19.39 16.54 -6.11
N ARG A 202 18.18 16.40 -5.60
CA ARG A 202 17.73 17.13 -4.41
C ARG A 202 16.59 16.42 -3.71
N VAL A 203 16.79 16.06 -2.45
CA VAL A 203 15.70 15.74 -1.53
C VAL A 203 15.07 17.07 -1.13
N THR A 204 14.03 17.51 -1.81
CA THR A 204 13.12 18.53 -1.32
C THR A 204 11.96 17.80 -0.64
N ILE A 205 12.05 17.70 0.68
CA ILE A 205 10.90 17.39 1.51
C ILE A 205 10.05 18.66 1.49
N THR A 206 9.06 18.73 0.63
CA THR A 206 7.99 19.72 0.76
C THR A 206 7.02 19.15 1.78
N ASP A 207 7.13 19.64 3.03
CA ASP A 207 6.10 19.55 4.04
C ASP A 207 4.88 20.39 3.57
N GLU A 208 4.09 19.85 2.66
CA GLU A 208 2.71 20.25 2.56
C GLU A 208 1.94 19.36 3.54
N GLN A 209 1.57 19.98 4.67
CA GLN A 209 0.69 19.44 5.69
C GLN A 209 -0.54 18.82 5.02
N TYR A 210 -0.54 17.50 4.85
CA TYR A 210 -1.75 16.76 4.57
C TYR A 210 -2.57 16.68 5.85
N VAL A 211 -3.46 17.64 6.04
CA VAL A 211 -4.53 17.57 7.05
C VAL A 211 -5.63 16.72 6.45
N PRO A 212 -5.91 15.52 7.00
CA PRO A 212 -7.03 14.72 6.52
C PRO A 212 -8.35 15.48 6.73
N PRO A 213 -9.28 15.50 5.78
CA PRO A 213 -10.51 16.29 5.83
C PRO A 213 -11.56 15.79 6.83
N MET A 214 -11.16 15.10 7.88
CA MET A 214 -12.04 14.49 8.89
C MET A 214 -12.00 15.18 10.26
N LEU A 215 -11.34 16.32 10.42
CA LEU A 215 -11.27 17.03 11.70
C LEU A 215 -11.89 18.43 11.68
N GLU A 216 -12.66 18.78 10.64
CA GLU A 216 -13.34 20.07 10.57
C GLU A 216 -14.81 20.07 11.09
N GLU A 217 -15.25 19.07 11.85
CA GLU A 217 -16.56 19.10 12.50
C GLU A 217 -16.43 18.73 13.97
N ASP A 218 -15.99 19.63 14.79
CA ASP A 218 -16.39 19.86 16.19
C ASP A 218 -15.61 21.02 16.81
N ALA A 219 -15.71 22.19 16.20
CA ALA A 219 -15.43 23.45 16.92
C ALA A 219 -16.69 23.80 17.75
N SER A 220 -16.79 23.23 18.94
CA SER A 220 -17.70 23.75 19.96
C SER A 220 -17.40 25.23 20.21
N PRO A 221 -18.45 26.09 20.34
CA PRO A 221 -18.24 27.50 20.60
C PRO A 221 -17.57 27.70 21.97
N ALA A 222 -16.56 28.55 21.97
CA ALA A 222 -15.86 29.00 23.16
C ALA A 222 -16.85 29.46 24.24
N VAL A 223 -16.80 28.82 25.39
CA VAL A 223 -17.45 29.32 26.60
C VAL A 223 -16.56 30.43 27.16
N ASP A 224 -17.03 31.66 27.01
CA ASP A 224 -16.46 32.85 27.62
C ASP A 224 -16.42 32.74 29.16
N GLY A 225 -15.23 32.97 29.68
CA GLY A 225 -14.98 33.71 30.87
C GLY A 225 -15.55 33.23 32.22
N VAL A 226 -14.76 32.46 32.99
CA VAL A 226 -14.67 32.68 34.44
C VAL A 226 -13.22 32.42 34.87
N VAL A 227 -12.49 33.46 35.14
CA VAL A 227 -11.21 33.45 35.86
C VAL A 227 -11.50 33.39 37.36
N PRO A 228 -11.07 32.38 38.13
CA PRO A 228 -11.17 32.45 39.59
C PRO A 228 -10.07 33.35 40.18
N PRO A 229 -10.35 34.10 41.26
CA PRO A 229 -9.40 35.02 41.85
C PRO A 229 -8.26 34.28 42.58
N MET A 230 -7.06 34.73 42.35
CA MET A 230 -5.86 34.28 43.05
C MET A 230 -5.93 34.71 44.54
N LEU A 231 -5.80 33.73 45.41
CA LEU A 231 -5.58 33.98 46.83
C LEU A 231 -4.17 34.56 47.03
N LYS A 232 -4.11 35.72 47.68
CA LYS A 232 -2.86 36.28 48.19
C LYS A 232 -2.52 35.56 49.50
N GLU A 233 -1.34 35.04 49.55
CA GLU A 233 -0.71 34.58 50.79
C GLU A 233 -0.08 35.83 51.47
N GLU A 234 -0.40 35.95 52.75
CA GLU A 234 0.40 36.69 53.73
C GLU A 234 1.40 35.71 54.34
#